data_716294f2ff3b03cdbfd262b926ed1d05
#
_entry.id   716294f2ff3b03cdbfd262b926ed1d05
#
_cell.length_a   1.000
_cell.length_b   1.000
_cell.length_c   1.000
_cell.angle_alpha   90.00
_cell.angle_beta   90.00
_cell.angle_gamma   90.00
#
_symmetry.space_group_name_H-M   'P 1'
#
loop_
_entity.id
_entity.type
_entity.pdbx_description
1 polymer ?
#
loop_
_entity_poly.entity_id
_entity_poly.type
_entity_poly.pdbx_seq_one_letter_code
_entity_poly.pdbx_strand_id
1 'polypeptide(L)'
;MSARKEKSISAELRSFGRRRGRKPSDRQAALMRDVLPRVALDLSEPFSLLPSGRRCREAADEGVGSSHPANLSTPSPPPSPAHREAMLRIDGEREFWLEIGFGGGEHLVWQAAHNPDVTLIGCEPFEDGVMKVLTRIADDDLKNIRLHMGDARDILRWLPEASISRAFVLFPDPWPKKKHRKRRLVNPSTLAMLARVMKPGAELRIGTDIGDYARTILQAFSAQSSFTWLAEGPSDWRVRPIDWPETRYEQKAAREGRVRYYLRFERV
;
A
#
# COMPACT_ATOMS: atom_id res chain seq x y z
N MET A 1 49.39 0.94 -3.88
CA MET A 1 48.16 1.20 -4.67
C MET A 1 47.03 0.41 -4.06
N SER A 2 46.17 1.11 -3.34
CA SER A 2 45.12 0.49 -2.52
C SER A 2 43.80 0.49 -3.35
N ALA A 3 43.29 -0.68 -3.66
CA ALA A 3 42.00 -0.86 -4.33
C ALA A 3 40.87 -0.48 -3.36
N ARG A 4 40.23 0.65 -3.59
CA ARG A 4 38.95 1.03 -2.96
C ARG A 4 37.89 0.02 -3.41
N LYS A 5 37.41 -0.83 -2.49
CA LYS A 5 36.22 -1.63 -2.66
C LYS A 5 35.04 -0.67 -2.91
N GLU A 6 34.52 -0.65 -4.12
CA GLU A 6 33.19 -0.09 -4.43
C GLU A 6 32.15 -0.87 -3.63
N LYS A 7 31.61 -0.21 -2.59
CA LYS A 7 30.42 -0.70 -1.89
C LYS A 7 29.26 -0.58 -2.86
N SER A 8 28.74 -1.71 -3.31
CA SER A 8 27.48 -1.86 -4.05
C SER A 8 26.39 -0.98 -3.43
N ILE A 9 25.90 -0.03 -4.21
CA ILE A 9 24.78 0.84 -3.87
C ILE A 9 23.51 0.02 -4.08
N SER A 10 23.05 -0.68 -3.07
CA SER A 10 21.66 -1.17 -3.01
C SER A 10 21.36 -1.78 -1.63
N ALA A 11 21.53 -1.02 -0.58
CA ALA A 11 20.73 -1.27 0.61
C ALA A 11 19.45 -0.45 0.46
N GLU A 12 18.44 -0.99 -0.23
CA GLU A 12 17.11 -0.39 -0.26
C GLU A 12 16.64 -0.12 1.16
N LEU A 13 16.32 1.15 1.42
CA LEU A 13 15.83 1.59 2.73
C LEU A 13 14.44 0.97 2.95
N ARG A 14 14.37 -0.13 3.67
CA ARG A 14 13.12 -0.77 4.08
C ARG A 14 12.35 0.11 5.07
N SER A 15 11.06 -0.16 5.25
CA SER A 15 10.24 0.59 6.20
C SER A 15 10.84 0.57 7.61
N PHE A 16 10.86 1.75 8.25
CA PHE A 16 11.41 1.96 9.58
C PHE A 16 10.26 2.23 10.54
N GLY A 17 9.96 1.32 11.43
CA GLY A 17 8.92 1.53 12.42
C GLY A 17 8.79 0.34 13.36
N ARG A 18 7.95 0.46 14.38
CA ARG A 18 7.55 -0.68 15.20
C ARG A 18 6.77 -1.65 14.32
N ARG A 19 7.12 -2.94 14.37
CA ARG A 19 6.37 -4.00 13.71
C ARG A 19 5.33 -4.65 14.64
N ARG A 20 5.54 -4.58 15.95
CA ARG A 20 4.67 -5.15 16.98
C ARG A 20 4.30 -4.10 18.02
N GLY A 21 3.06 -4.13 18.46
CA GLY A 21 2.50 -3.29 19.51
C GLY A 21 2.27 -4.06 20.80
N ARG A 22 1.05 -3.93 21.36
CA ARG A 22 0.60 -4.68 22.55
C ARG A 22 0.33 -6.14 22.19
N LYS A 23 0.36 -7.03 23.20
CA LYS A 23 -0.10 -8.41 23.03
C LYS A 23 -1.56 -8.40 22.50
N PRO A 24 -1.86 -9.15 21.44
CA PRO A 24 -3.23 -9.27 20.92
C PRO A 24 -4.19 -9.83 21.97
N SER A 25 -5.44 -9.38 21.95
CA SER A 25 -6.52 -10.10 22.65
C SER A 25 -6.80 -11.43 21.95
N ASP A 26 -7.48 -12.36 22.65
CA ASP A 26 -7.82 -13.67 22.07
C ASP A 26 -8.64 -13.53 20.78
N ARG A 27 -9.57 -12.57 20.72
CA ARG A 27 -10.32 -12.23 19.50
C ARG A 27 -9.40 -11.76 18.38
N GLN A 28 -8.45 -10.87 18.66
CA GLN A 28 -7.51 -10.38 17.66
C GLN A 28 -6.60 -11.50 17.16
N ALA A 29 -6.13 -12.37 18.05
CA ALA A 29 -5.33 -13.54 17.68
C ALA A 29 -6.14 -14.51 16.77
N ALA A 30 -7.43 -14.70 17.07
CA ALA A 30 -8.32 -15.49 16.21
C ALA A 30 -8.48 -14.85 14.82
N LEU A 31 -8.70 -13.53 14.74
CA LEU A 31 -8.81 -12.82 13.46
C LEU A 31 -7.52 -12.89 12.63
N MET A 32 -6.35 -12.79 13.25
CA MET A 32 -5.07 -12.97 12.57
C MET A 32 -4.90 -14.38 12.00
N ARG A 33 -5.40 -15.41 12.69
CA ARG A 33 -5.32 -16.80 12.24
C ARG A 33 -6.37 -17.14 11.18
N ASP A 34 -7.61 -16.64 11.33
CA ASP A 34 -8.76 -17.14 10.59
C ASP A 34 -9.22 -16.17 9.47
N VAL A 35 -9.01 -14.87 9.63
CA VAL A 35 -9.45 -13.83 8.67
C VAL A 35 -8.29 -13.33 7.81
N LEU A 36 -7.12 -13.05 8.41
CA LEU A 36 -5.97 -12.56 7.64
C LEU A 36 -5.63 -13.42 6.42
N PRO A 37 -5.57 -14.75 6.48
CA PRO A 37 -5.25 -15.56 5.30
C PRO A 37 -6.26 -15.45 4.16
N ARG A 38 -7.49 -14.99 4.44
CA ARG A 38 -8.53 -14.79 3.41
C ARG A 38 -8.43 -13.47 2.69
N VAL A 39 -7.81 -12.48 3.30
CA VAL A 39 -7.68 -11.12 2.78
C VAL A 39 -6.23 -10.73 2.49
N ALA A 40 -5.26 -11.50 2.95
CA ALA A 40 -3.84 -11.26 2.69
C ALA A 40 -3.53 -11.46 1.20
N LEU A 41 -2.68 -10.58 0.66
CA LEU A 41 -2.09 -10.75 -0.66
C LEU A 41 -0.86 -11.65 -0.55
N ASP A 42 -0.83 -12.68 -1.35
CA ASP A 42 0.35 -13.54 -1.51
C ASP A 42 1.22 -12.98 -2.65
N LEU A 43 2.30 -12.31 -2.29
CA LEU A 43 3.21 -11.72 -3.25
C LEU A 43 4.14 -12.73 -3.93
N SER A 44 4.13 -14.01 -3.52
CA SER A 44 4.86 -15.08 -4.20
C SER A 44 4.13 -15.57 -5.45
N GLU A 45 2.81 -15.39 -5.49
CA GLU A 45 1.98 -15.70 -6.64
C GLU A 45 1.82 -14.47 -7.56
N PRO A 46 1.55 -14.67 -8.85
CA PRO A 46 1.16 -13.59 -9.74
C PRO A 46 -0.05 -12.82 -9.19
N PHE A 47 -0.15 -11.52 -9.51
CA PHE A 47 -1.28 -10.71 -9.10
C PHE A 47 -2.61 -11.35 -9.54
N SER A 48 -3.37 -11.86 -8.57
CA SER A 48 -4.70 -12.43 -8.74
C SER A 48 -5.59 -12.00 -7.58
N LEU A 49 -6.75 -11.43 -7.89
CA LEU A 49 -7.73 -10.98 -6.90
C LEU A 49 -8.98 -11.88 -6.88
N LEU A 50 -8.85 -13.12 -7.33
CA LEU A 50 -9.93 -14.09 -7.18
C LEU A 50 -10.31 -14.20 -5.70
N PRO A 51 -11.60 -14.14 -5.34
CA PRO A 51 -12.03 -14.37 -3.98
C PRO A 51 -11.53 -15.76 -3.55
N SER A 52 -10.82 -15.81 -2.43
CA SER A 52 -10.39 -17.07 -1.79
C SER A 52 -11.62 -17.86 -1.35
N GLY A 53 -12.25 -18.60 -2.28
CA GLY A 53 -13.50 -19.32 -2.02
C GLY A 53 -13.86 -20.42 -3.00
N ARG A 54 -13.13 -20.58 -4.10
CA ARG A 54 -13.28 -21.76 -4.96
C ARG A 54 -11.93 -22.46 -5.12
N ARG A 55 -11.66 -23.42 -4.24
CA ARG A 55 -10.77 -24.50 -4.64
C ARG A 55 -11.54 -25.26 -5.73
N CYS A 56 -11.08 -25.16 -6.96
CA CYS A 56 -11.41 -26.18 -7.93
C CYS A 56 -10.87 -27.49 -7.40
N ARG A 57 -11.77 -28.35 -6.86
CA ARG A 57 -11.51 -29.78 -6.75
C ARG A 57 -11.59 -30.30 -8.16
N GLU A 58 -10.47 -30.54 -8.78
CA GLU A 58 -10.40 -31.50 -9.88
C GLU A 58 -9.07 -32.24 -9.84
N ALA A 59 -9.28 -33.58 -9.93
CA ALA A 59 -8.35 -34.64 -10.24
C ALA A 59 -7.25 -34.95 -9.22
N ALA A 60 -7.61 -35.82 -8.30
CA ALA A 60 -6.69 -36.86 -7.85
C ALA A 60 -6.35 -37.75 -9.04
N ASP A 61 -5.09 -37.88 -9.38
CA ASP A 61 -4.57 -39.16 -9.86
C ASP A 61 -3.10 -39.31 -9.48
N GLU A 62 -2.82 -40.51 -9.15
CA GLU A 62 -1.78 -41.29 -8.56
C GLU A 62 -0.31 -40.95 -8.92
N GLY A 63 0.54 -41.06 -7.91
CA GLY A 63 1.73 -41.91 -8.10
C GLY A 63 3.09 -41.23 -7.89
N VAL A 64 3.77 -41.81 -6.89
CA VAL A 64 5.23 -41.99 -6.78
C VAL A 64 6.04 -40.87 -6.16
N GLY A 65 6.56 -41.22 -4.98
CA GLY A 65 7.47 -40.44 -4.19
C GLY A 65 8.86 -40.28 -4.77
N SER A 66 9.46 -39.17 -4.37
CA SER A 66 10.91 -39.09 -4.19
C SER A 66 11.25 -37.91 -3.29
N SER A 67 11.92 -38.22 -2.21
CA SER A 67 12.52 -37.31 -1.25
C SER A 67 13.68 -36.53 -1.90
N HIS A 68 13.64 -35.19 -1.82
CA HIS A 68 14.85 -34.37 -1.98
C HIS A 68 14.81 -33.14 -1.07
N PRO A 69 15.96 -32.67 -0.56
CA PRO A 69 16.04 -31.72 0.53
C PRO A 69 15.77 -30.27 0.08
N ALA A 70 15.29 -29.48 1.07
CA ALA A 70 14.98 -28.05 0.94
C ALA A 70 16.13 -27.26 0.32
N ASN A 71 15.89 -26.74 -0.88
CA ASN A 71 16.76 -25.78 -1.53
C ASN A 71 16.21 -24.38 -1.28
N LEU A 72 17.04 -23.48 -0.79
CA LEU A 72 16.76 -22.06 -0.61
C LEU A 72 16.37 -21.46 -1.97
N SER A 73 15.08 -21.24 -2.18
CA SER A 73 14.56 -20.71 -3.44
C SER A 73 14.94 -19.24 -3.62
N THR A 74 15.66 -18.95 -4.68
CA THR A 74 15.78 -17.63 -5.30
C THR A 74 14.38 -17.09 -5.60
N PRO A 75 14.08 -15.78 -5.38
CA PRO A 75 12.79 -15.20 -5.72
C PRO A 75 12.51 -15.39 -7.20
N SER A 76 11.32 -15.93 -7.52
CA SER A 76 10.87 -16.14 -8.88
C SER A 76 10.87 -14.83 -9.69
N PRO A 77 11.21 -14.85 -10.97
CA PRO A 77 11.17 -13.67 -11.82
C PRO A 77 9.73 -13.14 -11.92
N PRO A 78 9.53 -11.82 -12.07
CA PRO A 78 8.20 -11.24 -12.21
C PRO A 78 7.47 -11.84 -13.43
N PRO A 79 6.14 -12.03 -13.38
CA PRO A 79 5.36 -12.61 -14.46
C PRO A 79 5.49 -11.80 -15.75
N SER A 80 5.41 -12.46 -16.90
CA SER A 80 5.52 -11.82 -18.22
C SER A 80 4.39 -10.81 -18.46
N PRO A 81 4.58 -9.78 -19.30
CA PRO A 81 3.54 -8.81 -19.62
C PRO A 81 2.23 -9.45 -20.11
N ALA A 82 2.31 -10.47 -20.96
CA ALA A 82 1.13 -11.20 -21.47
C ALA A 82 0.37 -11.94 -20.37
N HIS A 83 1.06 -12.48 -19.37
CA HIS A 83 0.45 -13.15 -18.22
C HIS A 83 -0.24 -12.14 -17.28
N ARG A 84 0.35 -10.94 -17.13
CA ARG A 84 -0.23 -9.82 -16.38
C ARG A 84 -1.50 -9.29 -17.03
N GLU A 85 -1.53 -9.14 -18.38
CA GLU A 85 -2.73 -8.73 -19.12
C GLU A 85 -3.86 -9.75 -19.06
N ALA A 86 -3.54 -11.05 -19.14
CA ALA A 86 -4.56 -12.10 -19.04
C ALA A 86 -5.25 -12.12 -17.68
N MET A 87 -4.53 -11.81 -16.60
CA MET A 87 -5.08 -11.76 -15.25
C MET A 87 -5.97 -10.54 -14.99
N LEU A 88 -5.67 -9.40 -15.61
CA LEU A 88 -6.52 -8.21 -15.56
C LEU A 88 -7.86 -8.39 -16.32
N ARG A 89 -7.92 -9.33 -17.27
CA ARG A 89 -9.14 -9.62 -18.06
C ARG A 89 -10.13 -10.55 -17.36
N ILE A 90 -9.75 -11.23 -16.29
CA ILE A 90 -10.61 -12.23 -15.62
C ILE A 90 -11.62 -11.59 -14.67
N ASP A 91 -11.34 -10.40 -14.13
CA ASP A 91 -12.26 -9.64 -13.27
C ASP A 91 -12.76 -8.36 -13.97
N GLY A 92 -13.14 -8.45 -15.23
CA GLY A 92 -13.58 -7.31 -16.04
C GLY A 92 -14.30 -6.24 -15.21
N GLU A 93 -13.76 -5.03 -15.21
CA GLU A 93 -14.33 -3.77 -14.72
C GLU A 93 -14.09 -3.36 -13.25
N ARG A 94 -13.53 -4.18 -12.36
CA ARG A 94 -13.28 -3.71 -10.99
C ARG A 94 -12.11 -2.73 -10.94
N GLU A 95 -12.34 -1.61 -10.27
CA GLU A 95 -11.28 -0.66 -9.93
C GLU A 95 -10.48 -1.14 -8.72
N PHE A 96 -9.17 -0.84 -8.73
CA PHE A 96 -8.29 -1.10 -7.61
C PHE A 96 -7.75 0.21 -7.05
N TRP A 97 -7.97 0.42 -5.75
CA TRP A 97 -7.39 1.54 -5.03
C TRP A 97 -6.36 1.04 -4.04
N LEU A 98 -5.29 1.81 -3.85
CA LEU A 98 -4.16 1.45 -2.98
C LEU A 98 -4.02 2.45 -1.84
N GLU A 99 -4.00 1.98 -0.59
CA GLU A 99 -3.65 2.81 0.55
C GLU A 99 -2.35 2.32 1.19
N ILE A 100 -1.34 3.19 1.23
CA ILE A 100 -0.03 2.92 1.81
C ILE A 100 0.07 3.53 3.19
N GLY A 101 0.32 2.69 4.21
CA GLY A 101 0.43 3.13 5.60
C GLY A 101 -0.92 3.44 6.22
N PHE A 102 -1.90 2.55 6.08
CA PHE A 102 -3.27 2.78 6.55
C PHE A 102 -3.40 2.92 8.09
N GLY A 103 -2.35 2.64 8.86
CA GLY A 103 -2.33 2.81 10.32
C GLY A 103 -3.46 2.07 11.03
N GLY A 104 -4.47 2.77 11.54
CA GLY A 104 -5.66 2.18 12.16
C GLY A 104 -6.74 1.76 11.19
N GLY A 105 -6.59 2.10 9.91
CA GLY A 105 -7.49 1.73 8.85
C GLY A 105 -8.78 2.52 8.77
N GLU A 106 -8.89 3.64 9.49
CA GLU A 106 -10.12 4.45 9.50
C GLU A 106 -10.52 4.87 8.07
N HIS A 107 -9.54 5.33 7.27
CA HIS A 107 -9.77 5.73 5.89
C HIS A 107 -10.03 4.51 4.98
N LEU A 108 -9.19 3.49 5.06
CA LEU A 108 -9.30 2.27 4.25
C LEU A 108 -10.68 1.61 4.40
N VAL A 109 -11.14 1.43 5.63
CA VAL A 109 -12.44 0.83 5.96
C VAL A 109 -13.59 1.70 5.47
N TRP A 110 -13.49 3.02 5.68
CA TRP A 110 -14.51 3.95 5.20
C TRP A 110 -14.64 3.92 3.67
N GLN A 111 -13.52 3.96 2.97
CA GLN A 111 -13.51 3.88 1.50
C GLN A 111 -14.10 2.55 1.01
N ALA A 112 -13.76 1.44 1.66
CA ALA A 112 -14.30 0.13 1.31
C ALA A 112 -15.82 0.05 1.48
N ALA A 113 -16.35 0.60 2.57
CA ALA A 113 -17.79 0.61 2.86
C ALA A 113 -18.58 1.49 1.90
N HIS A 114 -17.99 2.61 1.43
CA HIS A 114 -18.66 3.56 0.54
C HIS A 114 -18.44 3.27 -0.95
N ASN A 115 -17.55 2.35 -1.29
CA ASN A 115 -17.23 1.97 -2.67
C ASN A 115 -17.19 0.44 -2.80
N PRO A 116 -18.35 -0.26 -2.70
CA PRO A 116 -18.41 -1.73 -2.66
C PRO A 116 -17.90 -2.40 -3.94
N ASP A 117 -17.96 -1.69 -5.08
CA ASP A 117 -17.51 -2.19 -6.39
C ASP A 117 -16.01 -2.00 -6.62
N VAL A 118 -15.32 -1.29 -5.71
CA VAL A 118 -13.87 -1.06 -5.75
C VAL A 118 -13.17 -2.05 -4.83
N THR A 119 -12.07 -2.64 -5.25
CA THR A 119 -11.20 -3.41 -4.37
C THR A 119 -10.13 -2.50 -3.76
N LEU A 120 -10.15 -2.39 -2.44
CA LEU A 120 -9.18 -1.62 -1.65
C LEU A 120 -7.99 -2.51 -1.29
N ILE A 121 -6.80 -2.12 -1.70
CA ILE A 121 -5.53 -2.75 -1.33
C ILE A 121 -4.89 -1.90 -0.24
N GLY A 122 -4.79 -2.44 0.98
CA GLY A 122 -4.13 -1.78 2.11
C GLY A 122 -2.76 -2.36 2.38
N CYS A 123 -1.75 -1.48 2.57
CA CYS A 123 -0.40 -1.88 2.94
C CYS A 123 0.00 -1.24 4.27
N GLU A 124 0.39 -2.04 5.28
CA GLU A 124 0.80 -1.56 6.60
C GLU A 124 1.79 -2.54 7.25
N PRO A 125 2.99 -2.08 7.63
CA PRO A 125 3.96 -2.96 8.31
C PRO A 125 3.67 -3.19 9.80
N PHE A 126 2.78 -2.39 10.41
CA PHE A 126 2.51 -2.43 11.84
C PHE A 126 1.31 -3.36 12.16
N GLU A 127 1.59 -4.46 12.85
CA GLU A 127 0.64 -5.53 13.16
C GLU A 127 -0.64 -5.04 13.86
N ASP A 128 -0.54 -4.08 14.83
CA ASP A 128 -1.71 -3.52 15.51
C ASP A 128 -2.68 -2.81 14.55
N GLY A 129 -2.15 -2.18 13.50
CA GLY A 129 -2.96 -1.56 12.46
C GLY A 129 -3.75 -2.61 11.69
N VAL A 130 -3.05 -3.67 11.25
CA VAL A 130 -3.68 -4.80 10.55
C VAL A 130 -4.76 -5.44 11.41
N MET A 131 -4.50 -5.72 12.70
CA MET A 131 -5.51 -6.29 13.62
C MET A 131 -6.76 -5.42 13.73
N LYS A 132 -6.65 -4.10 13.73
CA LYS A 132 -7.80 -3.20 13.77
C LYS A 132 -8.63 -3.29 12.50
N VAL A 133 -7.97 -3.33 11.33
CA VAL A 133 -8.66 -3.49 10.05
C VAL A 133 -9.34 -4.85 9.96
N LEU A 134 -8.70 -5.93 10.40
CA LEU A 134 -9.32 -7.27 10.45
C LEU A 134 -10.57 -7.29 11.34
N THR A 135 -10.53 -6.57 12.47
CA THR A 135 -11.69 -6.43 13.34
C THR A 135 -12.85 -5.77 12.59
N ARG A 136 -12.59 -4.68 11.88
CA ARG A 136 -13.62 -3.97 11.09
C ARG A 136 -14.10 -4.80 9.89
N ILE A 137 -13.23 -5.52 9.21
CA ILE A 137 -13.62 -6.44 8.14
C ILE A 137 -14.63 -7.47 8.66
N ALA A 138 -14.38 -8.04 9.85
CA ALA A 138 -15.26 -9.04 10.44
C ALA A 138 -16.57 -8.44 10.97
N ASP A 139 -16.49 -7.26 11.63
CA ASP A 139 -17.67 -6.61 12.24
C ASP A 139 -18.61 -6.02 11.21
N ASP A 140 -18.06 -5.41 10.14
CA ASP A 140 -18.81 -4.72 9.09
C ASP A 140 -19.03 -5.59 7.84
N ASP A 141 -18.63 -6.87 7.86
CA ASP A 141 -18.72 -7.85 6.77
C ASP A 141 -18.14 -7.36 5.42
N LEU A 142 -17.03 -6.62 5.45
CA LEU A 142 -16.41 -6.05 4.27
C LEU A 142 -15.73 -7.13 3.42
N LYS A 143 -16.05 -7.19 2.12
CA LYS A 143 -15.54 -8.22 1.19
C LYS A 143 -14.48 -7.71 0.21
N ASN A 144 -14.37 -6.41 0.08
CA ASN A 144 -13.59 -5.72 -0.94
C ASN A 144 -12.26 -5.13 -0.42
N ILE A 145 -11.72 -5.63 0.70
CA ILE A 145 -10.40 -5.25 1.22
C ILE A 145 -9.42 -6.39 1.00
N ARG A 146 -8.21 -6.05 0.55
CA ARG A 146 -7.04 -6.93 0.50
C ARG A 146 -5.89 -6.29 1.25
N LEU A 147 -5.10 -7.07 1.99
CA LEU A 147 -4.09 -6.55 2.89
C LEU A 147 -2.70 -7.11 2.57
N HIS A 148 -1.71 -6.22 2.61
CA HIS A 148 -0.30 -6.59 2.67
C HIS A 148 0.29 -6.10 3.99
N MET A 149 0.66 -7.04 4.86
CA MET A 149 1.34 -6.72 6.12
C MET A 149 2.86 -6.65 5.89
N GLY A 150 3.32 -5.53 5.30
CA GLY A 150 4.72 -5.39 4.92
C GLY A 150 5.10 -4.01 4.40
N ASP A 151 6.23 -3.96 3.72
CA ASP A 151 6.75 -2.73 3.11
C ASP A 151 5.98 -2.40 1.82
N ALA A 152 5.61 -1.13 1.68
CA ALA A 152 4.88 -0.65 0.49
C ALA A 152 5.64 -0.90 -0.83
N ARG A 153 6.96 -0.92 -0.79
CA ARG A 153 7.77 -1.17 -1.99
C ARG A 153 7.62 -2.60 -2.50
N ASP A 154 7.36 -3.56 -1.63
CA ASP A 154 7.15 -4.95 -2.04
C ASP A 154 5.84 -5.06 -2.84
N ILE A 155 4.75 -4.45 -2.35
CA ILE A 155 3.49 -4.44 -3.09
C ILE A 155 3.57 -3.59 -4.37
N LEU A 156 4.26 -2.46 -4.35
CA LEU A 156 4.46 -1.63 -5.54
C LEU A 156 5.25 -2.36 -6.63
N ARG A 157 6.19 -3.25 -6.30
CA ARG A 157 6.89 -4.09 -7.29
C ARG A 157 6.00 -5.19 -7.84
N TRP A 158 5.16 -5.75 -7.00
CA TRP A 158 4.28 -6.87 -7.32
C TRP A 158 3.09 -6.46 -8.18
N LEU A 159 2.51 -5.27 -7.96
CA LEU A 159 1.37 -4.77 -8.72
C LEU A 159 1.71 -4.61 -10.21
N PRO A 160 0.80 -4.97 -11.13
CA PRO A 160 0.93 -4.71 -12.55
C PRO A 160 1.04 -3.21 -12.89
N GLU A 161 1.56 -2.91 -14.05
CA GLU A 161 1.53 -1.56 -14.61
C GLU A 161 0.09 -1.12 -14.87
N ALA A 162 -0.19 0.17 -14.65
CA ALA A 162 -1.49 0.80 -14.90
C ALA A 162 -2.68 0.00 -14.31
N SER A 163 -2.51 -0.59 -13.11
CA SER A 163 -3.56 -1.38 -12.44
C SER A 163 -4.36 -0.57 -11.41
N ILE A 164 -3.79 0.50 -10.86
CA ILE A 164 -4.36 1.27 -9.76
C ILE A 164 -5.04 2.53 -10.30
N SER A 165 -6.33 2.72 -10.00
CA SER A 165 -7.11 3.89 -10.40
C SER A 165 -7.11 5.02 -9.36
N ARG A 166 -6.72 4.74 -8.11
CA ARG A 166 -6.53 5.75 -7.06
C ARG A 166 -5.54 5.26 -6.00
N ALA A 167 -4.67 6.15 -5.51
CA ALA A 167 -3.75 5.81 -4.43
C ALA A 167 -3.78 6.85 -3.30
N PHE A 168 -3.52 6.38 -2.07
CA PHE A 168 -3.54 7.19 -0.86
C PHE A 168 -2.26 6.97 -0.05
N VAL A 169 -1.67 8.07 0.43
CA VAL A 169 -0.55 8.09 1.38
C VAL A 169 -0.86 9.13 2.45
N LEU A 170 -1.51 8.70 3.53
CA LEU A 170 -2.09 9.61 4.50
C LEU A 170 -1.26 9.68 5.78
N PHE A 171 -0.77 10.87 6.10
CA PHE A 171 0.02 11.17 7.30
C PHE A 171 1.20 10.22 7.53
N PRO A 172 2.03 9.97 6.49
CA PRO A 172 3.18 9.09 6.60
C PRO A 172 4.21 9.65 7.59
N ASP A 173 5.04 8.76 8.14
CA ASP A 173 6.09 9.11 9.11
C ASP A 173 6.94 10.30 8.63
N PRO A 174 6.98 11.42 9.36
CA PRO A 174 7.58 12.66 8.86
C PRO A 174 9.10 12.70 8.95
N TRP A 175 9.72 11.83 9.75
CA TRP A 175 11.17 11.78 9.95
C TRP A 175 11.80 13.18 10.09
N PRO A 176 11.52 13.94 11.16
CA PRO A 176 11.85 15.38 11.24
C PRO A 176 13.36 15.65 11.27
N LYS A 177 14.16 14.73 11.84
CA LYS A 177 15.61 14.89 11.92
C LYS A 177 16.23 14.82 10.52
N LYS A 178 17.04 15.82 10.13
CA LYS A 178 17.66 15.94 8.79
C LYS A 178 18.33 14.63 8.32
N LYS A 179 19.09 13.93 9.19
CA LYS A 179 19.73 12.66 8.88
C LYS A 179 18.77 11.50 8.59
N HIS A 180 17.48 11.63 8.98
CA HIS A 180 16.44 10.61 8.78
C HIS A 180 15.51 10.92 7.62
N ARG A 181 15.56 12.10 6.99
CA ARG A 181 14.68 12.50 5.88
C ARG A 181 14.71 11.51 4.71
N LYS A 182 15.84 10.84 4.47
CA LYS A 182 15.97 9.76 3.47
C LYS A 182 15.05 8.56 3.70
N ARG A 183 14.41 8.46 4.88
CA ARG A 183 13.43 7.42 5.24
C ARG A 183 12.01 7.78 4.86
N ARG A 184 11.77 9.04 4.46
CA ARG A 184 10.44 9.50 4.04
C ARG A 184 9.95 8.65 2.88
N LEU A 185 8.70 8.20 3.00
CA LEU A 185 8.08 7.33 2.00
C LEU A 185 7.95 8.04 0.65
N VAL A 186 7.43 9.28 0.65
CA VAL A 186 7.27 10.05 -0.59
C VAL A 186 8.63 10.65 -0.98
N ASN A 187 9.23 10.05 -1.98
CA ASN A 187 10.52 10.41 -2.57
C ASN A 187 10.54 10.03 -4.05
N PRO A 188 11.51 10.48 -4.87
CA PRO A 188 11.53 10.21 -6.31
C PRO A 188 11.42 8.72 -6.68
N SER A 189 12.07 7.83 -5.92
CA SER A 189 12.02 6.38 -6.20
C SER A 189 10.62 5.80 -5.99
N THR A 190 9.94 6.16 -4.89
CA THR A 190 8.57 5.72 -4.61
C THR A 190 7.59 6.33 -5.61
N LEU A 191 7.78 7.60 -6.02
CA LEU A 191 6.96 8.23 -7.05
C LEU A 191 7.06 7.52 -8.40
N ALA A 192 8.28 7.10 -8.80
CA ALA A 192 8.46 6.32 -10.02
C ALA A 192 7.72 4.96 -9.96
N MET A 193 7.76 4.29 -8.81
CA MET A 193 7.02 3.04 -8.60
C MET A 193 5.49 3.26 -8.64
N LEU A 194 4.99 4.32 -8.01
CA LEU A 194 3.57 4.72 -8.07
C LEU A 194 3.16 5.06 -9.50
N ALA A 195 3.96 5.84 -10.21
CA ALA A 195 3.71 6.19 -11.62
C ALA A 195 3.57 4.95 -12.51
N ARG A 196 4.36 3.90 -12.25
CA ARG A 196 4.27 2.64 -12.99
C ARG A 196 2.96 1.91 -12.76
N VAL A 197 2.52 1.81 -11.50
CA VAL A 197 1.34 1.01 -11.15
C VAL A 197 0.02 1.76 -11.32
N MET A 198 0.02 3.08 -11.33
CA MET A 198 -1.17 3.90 -11.50
C MET A 198 -1.54 4.07 -12.97
N LYS A 199 -2.84 4.01 -13.26
CA LYS A 199 -3.39 4.29 -14.58
C LYS A 199 -3.17 5.77 -14.95
N PRO A 200 -2.98 6.13 -16.23
CA PRO A 200 -3.13 7.51 -16.66
C PRO A 200 -4.48 8.09 -16.21
N GLY A 201 -4.51 9.32 -15.72
CA GLY A 201 -5.69 9.94 -15.12
C GLY A 201 -6.00 9.53 -13.68
N ALA A 202 -5.27 8.56 -13.11
CA ALA A 202 -5.47 8.14 -11.73
C ALA A 202 -5.03 9.20 -10.72
N GLU A 203 -5.80 9.35 -9.64
CA GLU A 203 -5.55 10.33 -8.59
C GLU A 203 -4.68 9.74 -7.47
N LEU A 204 -3.60 10.46 -7.12
CA LEU A 204 -2.78 10.21 -5.92
C LEU A 204 -3.08 11.27 -4.86
N ARG A 205 -3.52 10.83 -3.69
CA ARG A 205 -3.83 11.70 -2.53
C ARG A 205 -2.79 11.53 -1.44
N ILE A 206 -2.22 12.65 -0.98
CA ILE A 206 -1.22 12.65 0.08
C ILE A 206 -1.63 13.63 1.18
N GLY A 207 -1.79 13.13 2.41
CA GLY A 207 -2.05 13.95 3.59
C GLY A 207 -0.80 14.10 4.46
N THR A 208 -0.55 15.29 5.01
CA THR A 208 0.47 15.51 6.04
C THR A 208 0.14 16.75 6.88
N ASP A 209 0.56 16.73 8.15
CA ASP A 209 0.47 17.87 9.07
C ASP A 209 1.84 18.50 9.36
N ILE A 210 2.86 18.11 8.60
CA ILE A 210 4.24 18.58 8.77
C ILE A 210 4.64 19.42 7.54
N GLY A 211 4.70 20.75 7.71
CA GLY A 211 5.00 21.67 6.62
C GLY A 211 6.36 21.43 5.93
N ASP A 212 7.38 21.01 6.67
CA ASP A 212 8.66 20.62 6.08
C ASP A 212 8.53 19.37 5.18
N TYR A 213 7.65 18.44 5.55
CA TYR A 213 7.40 17.27 4.71
C TYR A 213 6.54 17.64 3.49
N ALA A 214 5.51 18.47 3.67
CA ALA A 214 4.72 18.98 2.54
C ALA A 214 5.61 19.64 1.48
N ARG A 215 6.57 20.49 1.91
CA ARG A 215 7.55 21.11 1.00
C ARG A 215 8.40 20.05 0.28
N THR A 216 8.89 19.04 1.01
CA THR A 216 9.71 17.95 0.41
C THR A 216 8.89 17.15 -0.60
N ILE A 217 7.61 16.89 -0.31
CA ILE A 217 6.69 16.22 -1.25
C ILE A 217 6.57 17.03 -2.53
N LEU A 218 6.20 18.32 -2.44
CA LEU A 218 6.05 19.18 -3.60
C LEU A 218 7.34 19.28 -4.43
N GLN A 219 8.50 19.36 -3.79
CA GLN A 219 9.80 19.34 -4.48
C GLN A 219 10.02 18.02 -5.25
N ALA A 220 9.65 16.86 -4.65
CA ALA A 220 9.79 15.57 -5.33
C ALA A 220 8.86 15.48 -6.55
N PHE A 221 7.66 16.04 -6.47
CA PHE A 221 6.72 16.09 -7.60
C PHE A 221 7.17 17.06 -8.69
N SER A 222 7.71 18.22 -8.34
CA SER A 222 8.23 19.20 -9.32
C SER A 222 9.46 18.68 -10.08
N ALA A 223 10.15 17.68 -9.56
CA ALA A 223 11.36 17.10 -10.17
C ALA A 223 11.05 15.95 -11.16
N GLN A 224 9.79 15.67 -11.45
CA GLN A 224 9.36 14.59 -12.35
C GLN A 224 8.15 15.01 -13.18
N SER A 225 7.88 14.31 -14.30
CA SER A 225 6.80 14.61 -15.24
C SER A 225 5.63 13.63 -15.21
N SER A 226 5.68 12.61 -14.35
CA SER A 226 4.65 11.56 -14.33
C SER A 226 3.38 11.95 -13.58
N PHE A 227 3.40 13.06 -12.83
CA PHE A 227 2.26 13.55 -12.08
C PHE A 227 2.09 15.05 -12.22
N THR A 228 0.85 15.50 -12.33
CA THR A 228 0.47 16.93 -12.30
C THR A 228 -0.22 17.24 -10.97
N TRP A 229 0.13 18.36 -10.36
CA TRP A 229 -0.52 18.84 -9.14
C TRP A 229 -1.88 19.44 -9.46
N LEU A 230 -2.95 18.97 -8.78
CA LEU A 230 -4.35 19.36 -9.02
C LEU A 230 -4.79 20.59 -8.18
N ALA A 231 -3.89 21.52 -7.86
CA ALA A 231 -4.23 22.70 -7.09
C ALA A 231 -4.14 23.97 -7.92
N GLU A 232 -5.21 24.72 -8.02
CA GLU A 232 -5.30 26.03 -8.63
C GLU A 232 -5.17 27.14 -7.58
N GLY A 233 -5.59 26.86 -6.33
CA GLY A 233 -5.56 27.83 -5.24
C GLY A 233 -5.32 27.19 -3.86
N PRO A 234 -5.09 28.04 -2.83
CA PRO A 234 -4.78 27.56 -1.48
C PRO A 234 -5.87 26.69 -0.84
N SER A 235 -7.15 26.86 -1.20
CA SER A 235 -8.27 26.04 -0.72
C SER A 235 -8.09 24.56 -1.08
N ASP A 236 -7.54 24.26 -2.26
CA ASP A 236 -7.48 22.91 -2.83
C ASP A 236 -6.56 21.99 -2.05
N TRP A 237 -5.63 22.53 -1.27
CA TRP A 237 -4.70 21.78 -0.45
C TRP A 237 -4.78 22.09 1.05
N ARG A 238 -5.67 23.02 1.46
CA ARG A 238 -5.92 23.39 2.87
C ARG A 238 -7.24 22.87 3.40
N VAL A 239 -8.22 22.64 2.52
CA VAL A 239 -9.53 22.13 2.88
C VAL A 239 -9.57 20.63 2.61
N ARG A 240 -10.04 19.85 3.58
CA ARG A 240 -10.17 18.40 3.45
C ARG A 240 -11.27 18.09 2.42
N PRO A 241 -10.99 17.25 1.40
CA PRO A 241 -12.02 16.79 0.46
C PRO A 241 -13.16 16.06 1.19
N ILE A 242 -14.39 16.18 0.69
CA ILE A 242 -15.58 15.61 1.33
C ILE A 242 -15.57 14.09 1.36
N ASP A 243 -14.96 13.45 0.35
CA ASP A 243 -14.79 12.00 0.23
C ASP A 243 -13.50 11.48 0.91
N TRP A 244 -12.98 12.24 1.87
CA TRP A 244 -11.81 11.91 2.65
C TRP A 244 -12.18 11.92 4.14
N PRO A 245 -12.48 10.77 4.73
CA PRO A 245 -12.88 10.70 6.14
C PRO A 245 -11.74 11.16 7.06
N GLU A 246 -12.10 11.79 8.17
CA GLU A 246 -11.12 12.26 9.13
C GLU A 246 -10.46 11.07 9.86
N THR A 247 -9.13 11.03 9.83
CA THR A 247 -8.35 10.01 10.55
C THR A 247 -7.97 10.48 11.95
N ARG A 248 -7.64 9.55 12.86
CA ARG A 248 -7.12 9.89 14.20
C ARG A 248 -5.85 10.74 14.16
N TYR A 249 -5.01 10.58 13.13
CA TYR A 249 -3.81 11.40 12.94
C TYR A 249 -4.18 12.84 12.62
N GLU A 250 -5.18 13.03 11.81
CA GLU A 250 -5.75 14.33 11.48
C GLU A 250 -6.39 15.01 12.70
N GLN A 251 -7.18 14.26 13.48
CA GLN A 251 -7.75 14.73 14.75
C GLN A 251 -6.65 15.12 15.74
N LYS A 252 -5.59 14.34 15.83
CA LYS A 252 -4.44 14.68 16.68
C LYS A 252 -3.78 15.97 16.20
N ALA A 253 -3.54 16.12 14.89
CA ALA A 253 -2.98 17.34 14.32
C ALA A 253 -3.86 18.56 14.61
N ALA A 254 -5.19 18.43 14.50
CA ALA A 254 -6.15 19.47 14.83
C ALA A 254 -6.07 19.88 16.30
N ARG A 255 -6.07 18.91 17.23
CA ARG A 255 -5.93 19.18 18.69
C ARG A 255 -4.62 19.87 19.05
N GLU A 256 -3.55 19.61 18.31
CA GLU A 256 -2.24 20.22 18.51
C GLU A 256 -2.07 21.52 17.70
N GLY A 257 -3.13 22.04 17.05
CA GLY A 257 -3.10 23.28 16.28
C GLY A 257 -2.24 23.22 15.03
N ARG A 258 -1.89 22.00 14.53
CA ARG A 258 -1.06 21.85 13.33
C ARG A 258 -1.88 22.05 12.05
N VAL A 259 -1.29 22.73 11.08
CA VAL A 259 -1.87 22.88 9.75
C VAL A 259 -1.81 21.55 9.02
N ARG A 260 -2.92 21.17 8.41
CA ARG A 260 -3.03 19.96 7.60
C ARG A 260 -2.95 20.33 6.13
N TYR A 261 -2.30 19.49 5.35
CA TYR A 261 -2.09 19.64 3.91
C TYR A 261 -2.70 18.43 3.20
N TYR A 262 -3.59 18.67 2.23
CA TYR A 262 -4.30 17.67 1.43
C TYR A 262 -3.86 17.80 -0.02
N LEU A 263 -2.80 17.11 -0.38
CA LEU A 263 -2.18 17.23 -1.70
C LEU A 263 -2.79 16.19 -2.65
N ARG A 264 -3.19 16.64 -3.83
CA ARG A 264 -3.82 15.81 -4.86
C ARG A 264 -3.03 15.94 -6.16
N PHE A 265 -2.70 14.81 -6.75
CA PHE A 265 -1.94 14.74 -7.99
C PHE A 265 -2.62 13.79 -8.95
N GLU A 266 -2.56 14.10 -10.24
CA GLU A 266 -3.03 13.22 -11.32
C GLU A 266 -1.84 12.57 -12.02
N ARG A 267 -1.94 11.28 -12.32
CA ARG A 267 -0.98 10.54 -13.12
C ARG A 267 -1.18 10.91 -14.61
N VAL A 268 -0.18 11.50 -15.19
CA VAL A 268 -0.18 11.95 -16.61
C VAL A 268 0.05 10.80 -17.57
#